data_0b25050673a853f9cb072d23ae066dee
#
_entry.id   0b25050673a853f9cb072d23ae066dee
#
_cell.length_a   1.000
_cell.length_b   1.000
_cell.length_c   1.000
_cell.angle_alpha   90.00
_cell.angle_beta   90.00
_cell.angle_gamma   90.00
#
_symmetry.space_group_name_H-M   'P 1'
#
loop_
_entity.id
_entity.type
_entity.pdbx_description
1 polymer ?
#
loop_
_entity_poly.entity_id
_entity_poly.type
_entity_poly.pdbx_seq_one_letter_code
_entity_poly.pdbx_strand_id
1 'polypeptide(L)'
;GGGRSIEHVMPASWIAQHFGCSNRDCNKIHYKHAEADLHNLWIAVRNINSSRSNFIFGEIKGENRFDYCPTYERTYNSKFNIVEPRDSVKGDVARSLLYMNAEYGVKLKGMLLMLKEWSRLDPPDEHENWRNERINQLQGTRNKFIDDYIYIK
;
A
#
# COMPACT_ATOMS: atom_id res chain seq x y z
N GLY A 1 5.89 20.44 10.44
CA GLY A 1 5.08 19.49 9.85
C GLY A 1 4.48 19.88 8.54
N GLY A 2 4.47 18.99 7.61
CA GLY A 2 3.82 19.14 6.33
C GLY A 2 2.32 18.93 6.44
N GLY A 3 1.59 19.37 5.43
CA GLY A 3 0.19 19.06 5.27
C GLY A 3 -0.04 17.57 5.00
N ARG A 4 -1.28 17.19 4.86
CA ARG A 4 -1.64 15.83 4.49
C ARG A 4 -1.64 15.68 2.96
N SER A 5 -1.34 14.48 2.49
CA SER A 5 -1.39 14.15 1.08
C SER A 5 -2.00 12.76 0.90
N ILE A 6 -2.43 12.48 -0.33
CA ILE A 6 -2.90 11.14 -0.69
C ILE A 6 -1.68 10.31 -1.10
N GLU A 7 -1.55 9.13 -0.49
CA GLU A 7 -0.46 8.21 -0.77
C GLU A 7 -0.96 7.01 -1.55
N HIS A 8 -0.21 6.63 -2.58
CA HIS A 8 -0.36 5.34 -3.25
C HIS A 8 0.39 4.28 -2.44
N VAL A 9 -0.33 3.32 -1.86
CA VAL A 9 0.32 2.22 -1.13
C VAL A 9 1.17 1.39 -2.09
N MET A 10 0.59 0.98 -3.23
CA MET A 10 1.39 0.50 -4.36
C MET A 10 1.82 1.73 -5.16
N PRO A 11 3.13 1.97 -5.31
CA PRO A 11 3.61 3.17 -5.99
C PRO A 11 3.03 3.32 -7.40
N ALA A 12 2.65 4.53 -7.76
CA ALA A 12 2.14 4.81 -9.10
C ALA A 12 3.14 4.45 -10.20
N SER A 13 4.44 4.55 -9.89
CA SER A 13 5.50 4.13 -10.84
C SER A 13 5.45 2.63 -11.16
N TRP A 14 5.12 1.80 -10.19
CA TRP A 14 4.97 0.35 -10.42
C TRP A 14 3.76 0.07 -11.31
N ILE A 15 2.66 0.78 -11.08
CA ILE A 15 1.45 0.66 -11.89
C ILE A 15 1.75 1.12 -13.31
N ALA A 16 2.45 2.25 -13.47
CA ALA A 16 2.83 2.77 -14.77
C ALA A 16 3.68 1.75 -15.56
N GLN A 17 4.70 1.19 -14.92
CA GLN A 17 5.55 0.16 -15.54
C GLN A 17 4.74 -1.05 -15.99
N HIS A 18 3.81 -1.50 -15.15
CA HIS A 18 2.97 -2.66 -15.47
C HIS A 18 2.17 -2.44 -16.76
N PHE A 19 1.66 -1.22 -16.97
CA PHE A 19 0.89 -0.90 -18.17
C PHE A 19 1.74 -0.39 -19.34
N GLY A 20 3.07 -0.51 -19.24
CA GLY A 20 3.98 -0.13 -20.32
C GLY A 20 4.14 1.38 -20.49
N CYS A 21 3.93 2.14 -19.42
CA CYS A 21 4.13 3.58 -19.41
C CYS A 21 5.58 3.90 -19.04
N SER A 22 6.15 4.95 -19.64
CA SER A 22 7.51 5.39 -19.32
C SER A 22 7.55 6.22 -18.02
N ASN A 23 6.42 6.85 -17.65
CA ASN A 23 6.31 7.66 -16.43
C ASN A 23 4.83 7.78 -16.03
N ARG A 24 4.59 8.53 -14.94
CA ARG A 24 3.25 8.72 -14.37
C ARG A 24 2.35 9.66 -15.18
N ASP A 25 2.87 10.33 -16.21
CA ASP A 25 2.08 11.20 -17.08
C ASP A 25 1.46 10.44 -18.26
N CYS A 26 1.44 9.13 -18.17
CA CYS A 26 0.87 8.24 -19.19
C CYS A 26 -0.64 8.45 -19.34
N ASN A 27 -1.08 8.51 -20.59
CA ASN A 27 -2.50 8.73 -20.92
C ASN A 27 -3.28 7.44 -21.17
N LYS A 28 -2.66 6.27 -20.96
CA LYS A 28 -3.34 4.99 -21.15
C LYS A 28 -4.47 4.83 -20.16
N ILE A 29 -5.67 4.50 -20.67
CA ILE A 29 -6.88 4.46 -19.86
C ILE A 29 -6.80 3.43 -18.73
N HIS A 30 -6.20 2.27 -18.99
CA HIS A 30 -6.04 1.23 -17.96
C HIS A 30 -5.12 1.68 -16.83
N TYR A 31 -4.03 2.39 -17.17
CA TYR A 31 -3.15 2.97 -16.16
C TYR A 31 -3.89 3.99 -15.31
N LYS A 32 -4.60 4.92 -15.96
CA LYS A 32 -5.33 5.97 -15.23
C LYS A 32 -6.38 5.38 -14.31
N HIS A 33 -7.07 4.34 -14.74
CA HIS A 33 -8.08 3.65 -13.94
C HIS A 33 -7.44 3.02 -12.69
N ALA A 34 -6.35 2.28 -12.87
CA ALA A 34 -5.66 1.62 -11.77
C ALA A 34 -5.01 2.63 -10.81
N GLU A 35 -4.40 3.69 -11.34
CA GLU A 35 -3.74 4.74 -10.55
C GLU A 35 -4.74 5.49 -9.66
N ALA A 36 -5.99 5.60 -10.10
CA ALA A 36 -7.04 6.31 -9.36
C ALA A 36 -7.86 5.40 -8.44
N ASP A 37 -7.55 4.11 -8.35
CA ASP A 37 -8.34 3.18 -7.53
C ASP A 37 -8.22 3.53 -6.05
N LEU A 38 -9.38 3.80 -5.43
CA LEU A 38 -9.44 4.26 -4.03
C LEU A 38 -8.93 3.22 -3.04
N HIS A 39 -8.99 1.93 -3.36
CA HIS A 39 -8.47 0.88 -2.47
C HIS A 39 -6.95 0.97 -2.29
N ASN A 40 -6.25 1.66 -3.18
CA ASN A 40 -4.81 1.87 -3.10
C ASN A 40 -4.42 3.25 -2.57
N LEU A 41 -5.39 4.11 -2.25
CA LEU A 41 -5.14 5.51 -1.89
C LEU A 41 -5.45 5.74 -0.42
N TRP A 42 -4.47 6.24 0.32
CA TRP A 42 -4.60 6.51 1.76
C TRP A 42 -4.10 7.92 2.06
N ILE A 43 -4.65 8.53 3.11
CA ILE A 43 -4.20 9.84 3.54
C ILE A 43 -2.97 9.67 4.46
N ALA A 44 -1.91 10.41 4.18
CA ALA A 44 -0.67 10.36 4.95
C ALA A 44 -0.12 11.76 5.19
N VAL A 45 0.78 11.86 6.16
CA VAL A 45 1.54 13.09 6.36
C VAL A 45 2.52 13.25 5.19
N ARG A 46 2.50 14.42 4.56
CA ARG A 46 3.19 14.65 3.28
C ARG A 46 4.69 14.31 3.31
N ASN A 47 5.40 14.72 4.35
CA ASN A 47 6.84 14.47 4.43
C ASN A 47 7.15 12.99 4.59
N ILE A 48 6.32 12.24 5.30
CA ILE A 48 6.48 10.79 5.45
C ILE A 48 6.19 10.09 4.12
N ASN A 49 5.15 10.53 3.42
CA ASN A 49 4.82 10.04 2.10
C ASN A 49 5.99 10.24 1.12
N SER A 50 6.57 11.43 1.10
CA SER A 50 7.71 11.73 0.24
C SER A 50 8.94 10.88 0.57
N SER A 51 9.20 10.62 1.85
CA SER A 51 10.35 9.82 2.26
C SER A 51 10.23 8.36 1.87
N ARG A 52 9.00 7.83 1.75
CA ARG A 52 8.78 6.44 1.33
C ARG A 52 9.14 6.25 -0.15
N SER A 53 8.84 7.23 -1.01
CA SER A 53 9.07 7.15 -2.45
C SER A 53 8.48 5.85 -3.04
N ASN A 54 9.27 5.09 -3.81
CA ASN A 54 8.84 3.81 -4.41
C ASN A 54 9.51 2.60 -3.76
N PHE A 55 9.93 2.73 -2.49
CA PHE A 55 10.56 1.63 -1.75
C PHE A 55 9.56 0.49 -1.55
N ILE A 56 10.07 -0.75 -1.51
CA ILE A 56 9.26 -1.90 -1.14
C ILE A 56 9.00 -1.89 0.37
N PHE A 57 7.97 -2.60 0.79
CA PHE A 57 7.74 -2.83 2.22
C PHE A 57 8.53 -4.06 2.68
N GLY A 58 8.95 -4.06 3.94
CA GLY A 58 9.67 -5.18 4.51
C GLY A 58 9.83 -5.06 6.01
N GLU A 59 10.43 -6.07 6.60
CA GLU A 59 10.82 -6.07 8.01
C GLU A 59 12.26 -5.56 8.12
N ILE A 60 12.51 -4.63 9.05
CA ILE A 60 13.82 -4.03 9.24
C ILE A 60 14.28 -4.31 10.67
N LYS A 61 15.51 -4.83 10.83
CA LYS A 61 16.04 -5.23 12.13
C LYS A 61 17.41 -4.63 12.40
N GLY A 62 17.72 -4.48 13.70
CA GLY A 62 19.05 -4.14 14.17
C GLY A 62 19.53 -2.77 13.74
N GLU A 63 20.81 -2.67 13.43
CA GLU A 63 21.47 -1.43 13.06
C GLU A 63 21.00 -0.84 11.73
N ASN A 64 20.26 -1.61 10.94
CA ASN A 64 19.70 -1.12 9.68
C ASN A 64 18.40 -0.35 9.88
N ARG A 65 17.90 -0.32 11.11
CA ARG A 65 16.65 0.34 11.43
C ARG A 65 16.86 1.84 11.60
N PHE A 66 16.06 2.64 10.90
CA PHE A 66 15.98 4.08 11.09
C PHE A 66 14.51 4.46 11.25
N ASP A 67 14.14 4.95 12.45
CA ASP A 67 12.77 5.33 12.73
C ASP A 67 12.55 6.78 12.30
N TYR A 68 11.87 6.96 11.18
CA TYR A 68 11.58 8.30 10.65
C TYR A 68 10.73 9.10 11.64
N CYS A 69 9.76 8.43 12.24
CA CYS A 69 8.92 8.97 13.30
C CYS A 69 8.76 7.87 14.34
N PRO A 70 9.50 7.90 15.45
CA PRO A 70 9.49 6.78 16.41
C PRO A 70 8.11 6.44 16.96
N THR A 71 7.20 7.41 16.99
CA THR A 71 5.84 7.22 17.52
C THR A 71 4.79 7.01 16.44
N TYR A 72 5.18 7.03 15.14
CA TYR A 72 4.17 7.13 14.09
C TYR A 72 4.16 5.99 13.07
N GLU A 73 4.60 6.27 11.86
CA GLU A 73 4.03 5.49 10.79
C GLU A 73 4.97 4.47 10.20
N ARG A 74 6.27 4.75 10.21
CA ARG A 74 7.18 3.83 9.53
C ARG A 74 8.63 4.01 9.92
N THR A 75 9.33 2.92 9.78
CA THR A 75 10.77 2.80 9.81
C THR A 75 11.23 2.56 8.37
N TYR A 76 12.37 3.08 7.97
CA TYR A 76 12.88 2.77 6.65
C TYR A 76 14.38 2.48 6.68
N ASN A 77 14.82 1.76 5.66
CA ASN A 77 16.23 1.47 5.44
C ASN A 77 16.59 1.92 4.01
N SER A 78 17.22 3.09 3.90
CA SER A 78 17.56 3.67 2.60
C SER A 78 18.62 2.86 1.85
N LYS A 79 19.48 2.13 2.58
CA LYS A 79 20.51 1.29 1.96
C LYS A 79 19.89 0.16 1.13
N PHE A 80 18.79 -0.41 1.59
CA PHE A 80 18.11 -1.53 0.93
C PHE A 80 16.79 -1.13 0.27
N ASN A 81 16.44 0.16 0.30
CA ASN A 81 15.19 0.68 -0.27
C ASN A 81 13.96 -0.02 0.31
N ILE A 82 13.93 -0.20 1.64
CA ILE A 82 12.87 -0.88 2.36
C ILE A 82 12.23 0.08 3.35
N VAL A 83 10.90 0.00 3.46
CA VAL A 83 10.11 0.70 4.46
C VAL A 83 9.34 -0.32 5.27
N GLU A 84 9.41 -0.22 6.59
CA GLU A 84 8.56 -1.02 7.47
C GLU A 84 7.49 -0.13 8.07
N PRO A 85 6.19 -0.36 7.78
CA PRO A 85 5.12 0.36 8.45
C PRO A 85 4.97 -0.13 9.89
N ARG A 86 4.38 0.69 10.75
CA ARG A 86 4.09 0.25 12.11
C ARG A 86 3.13 -0.95 12.08
N ASP A 87 3.15 -1.76 13.14
CA ASP A 87 2.40 -3.02 13.19
C ASP A 87 0.89 -2.81 13.02
N SER A 88 0.36 -1.71 13.53
CA SER A 88 -1.08 -1.43 13.50
C SER A 88 -1.64 -1.14 12.10
N VAL A 89 -0.80 -0.95 11.10
CA VAL A 89 -1.24 -0.70 9.71
C VAL A 89 -0.68 -1.72 8.72
N LYS A 90 0.06 -2.71 9.19
CA LYS A 90 0.64 -3.73 8.28
C LYS A 90 -0.43 -4.49 7.52
N GLY A 91 -1.53 -4.84 8.18
CA GLY A 91 -2.67 -5.49 7.52
C GLY A 91 -3.32 -4.61 6.46
N ASP A 92 -3.52 -3.32 6.77
CA ASP A 92 -4.08 -2.36 5.82
C ASP A 92 -3.22 -2.26 4.56
N VAL A 93 -1.90 -2.13 4.75
CA VAL A 93 -0.93 -2.10 3.64
C VAL A 93 -0.99 -3.39 2.83
N ALA A 94 -0.98 -4.53 3.52
CA ALA A 94 -1.00 -5.83 2.86
C ALA A 94 -2.24 -6.02 2.00
N ARG A 95 -3.43 -5.71 2.54
CA ARG A 95 -4.68 -5.90 1.81
C ARG A 95 -4.82 -4.95 0.63
N SER A 96 -4.26 -3.74 0.72
CA SER A 96 -4.21 -2.82 -0.42
C SER A 96 -3.33 -3.36 -1.55
N LEU A 97 -2.12 -3.85 -1.21
CA LEU A 97 -1.21 -4.41 -2.21
C LEU A 97 -1.74 -5.71 -2.84
N LEU A 98 -2.30 -6.59 -2.01
CA LEU A 98 -2.90 -7.82 -2.50
C LEU A 98 -4.07 -7.53 -3.46
N TYR A 99 -4.88 -6.51 -3.13
CA TYR A 99 -5.96 -6.06 -4.00
C TYR A 99 -5.42 -5.61 -5.36
N MET A 100 -4.41 -4.75 -5.38
CA MET A 100 -3.85 -4.22 -6.62
C MET A 100 -3.26 -5.34 -7.49
N ASN A 101 -2.62 -6.32 -6.86
CA ASN A 101 -2.12 -7.50 -7.58
C ASN A 101 -3.27 -8.32 -8.18
N ALA A 102 -4.30 -8.60 -7.39
CA ALA A 102 -5.43 -9.42 -7.84
C ALA A 102 -6.27 -8.72 -8.91
N GLU A 103 -6.49 -7.41 -8.76
CA GLU A 103 -7.37 -6.66 -9.66
C GLU A 103 -6.67 -6.29 -10.98
N TYR A 104 -5.40 -5.90 -10.92
CA TYR A 104 -4.68 -5.36 -12.09
C TYR A 104 -3.49 -6.19 -12.53
N GLY A 105 -3.11 -7.20 -11.77
CA GLY A 105 -1.95 -8.04 -12.10
C GLY A 105 -0.59 -7.40 -11.82
N VAL A 106 -0.54 -6.26 -11.13
CA VAL A 106 0.73 -5.60 -10.82
C VAL A 106 1.54 -6.46 -9.87
N LYS A 107 2.80 -6.71 -10.21
CA LYS A 107 3.68 -7.61 -9.47
C LYS A 107 3.99 -7.09 -8.07
N LEU A 108 4.07 -8.00 -7.09
CA LEU A 108 4.35 -7.69 -5.70
C LEU A 108 5.84 -7.74 -5.33
N LYS A 109 6.73 -7.92 -6.31
CA LYS A 109 8.19 -7.83 -6.14
C LYS A 109 8.74 -8.68 -4.99
N GLY A 110 8.21 -9.90 -4.85
CA GLY A 110 8.65 -10.84 -3.83
C GLY A 110 7.99 -10.69 -2.46
N MET A 111 7.03 -9.78 -2.30
CA MET A 111 6.40 -9.52 -1.00
C MET A 111 5.20 -10.43 -0.67
N LEU A 112 4.78 -11.32 -1.57
CA LEU A 112 3.51 -12.04 -1.43
C LEU A 112 3.34 -12.75 -0.08
N LEU A 113 4.33 -13.55 0.31
CA LEU A 113 4.24 -14.34 1.56
C LEU A 113 4.21 -13.43 2.78
N MET A 114 5.05 -12.39 2.79
CA MET A 114 5.06 -11.41 3.87
C MET A 114 3.73 -10.69 4.00
N LEU A 115 3.13 -10.28 2.88
CA LEU A 115 1.85 -9.58 2.89
C LEU A 115 0.73 -10.47 3.39
N LYS A 116 0.72 -11.75 3.04
CA LYS A 116 -0.24 -12.70 3.58
C LYS A 116 -0.12 -12.83 5.10
N GLU A 117 1.12 -12.88 5.59
CA GLU A 117 1.38 -12.94 7.03
C GLU A 117 0.94 -11.67 7.74
N TRP A 118 1.24 -10.49 7.17
CA TRP A 118 0.79 -9.21 7.73
C TRP A 118 -0.73 -9.13 7.78
N SER A 119 -1.42 -9.60 6.75
CA SER A 119 -2.88 -9.61 6.73
C SER A 119 -3.43 -10.48 7.85
N ARG A 120 -2.80 -11.63 8.10
CA ARG A 120 -3.20 -12.55 9.16
C ARG A 120 -2.97 -11.99 10.56
N LEU A 121 -1.82 -11.34 10.77
CA LEU A 121 -1.42 -10.80 12.08
C LEU A 121 -2.16 -9.52 12.44
N ASP A 122 -2.58 -8.76 11.45
CA ASP A 122 -3.29 -7.49 11.62
C ASP A 122 -4.61 -7.54 10.83
N PRO A 123 -5.65 -8.17 11.40
CA PRO A 123 -6.94 -8.31 10.71
C PRO A 123 -7.61 -6.97 10.46
N PRO A 124 -8.61 -6.92 9.54
CA PRO A 124 -9.36 -5.70 9.30
C PRO A 124 -10.06 -5.19 10.56
N ASP A 125 -9.94 -3.89 10.84
CA ASP A 125 -10.65 -3.24 11.93
C ASP A 125 -11.92 -2.53 11.41
N GLU A 126 -12.64 -1.87 12.31
CA GLU A 126 -13.87 -1.16 11.96
C GLU A 126 -13.62 -0.05 10.93
N HIS A 127 -12.51 0.66 11.04
CA HIS A 127 -12.17 1.74 10.11
C HIS A 127 -11.92 1.19 8.70
N GLU A 128 -11.18 0.11 8.59
CA GLU A 128 -10.90 -0.53 7.29
C GLU A 128 -12.20 -1.07 6.67
N ASN A 129 -13.07 -1.69 7.46
CA ASN A 129 -14.36 -2.17 6.99
C ASN A 129 -15.26 -1.02 6.53
N TRP A 130 -15.31 0.06 7.29
CA TRP A 130 -16.08 1.25 6.93
C TRP A 130 -15.55 1.86 5.62
N ARG A 131 -14.25 1.96 5.51
CA ARG A 131 -13.59 2.49 4.32
C ARG A 131 -13.90 1.63 3.08
N ASN A 132 -13.84 0.31 3.21
CA ASN A 132 -14.17 -0.63 2.12
C ASN A 132 -15.60 -0.42 1.63
N GLU A 133 -16.55 -0.31 2.55
CA GLU A 133 -17.95 -0.02 2.20
C GLU A 133 -18.10 1.35 1.53
N ARG A 134 -17.42 2.37 2.04
CA ARG A 134 -17.49 3.71 1.47
C ARG A 134 -16.91 3.74 0.05
N ILE A 135 -15.81 3.05 -0.18
CA ILE A 135 -15.22 2.94 -1.52
C ILE A 135 -16.18 2.22 -2.46
N ASN A 136 -16.84 1.17 -1.99
CA ASN A 136 -17.85 0.49 -2.79
C ASN A 136 -18.97 1.44 -3.22
N GLN A 137 -19.43 2.30 -2.33
CA GLN A 137 -20.44 3.30 -2.67
C GLN A 137 -19.95 4.30 -3.74
N LEU A 138 -18.66 4.66 -3.68
CA LEU A 138 -18.08 5.70 -4.55
C LEU A 138 -17.64 5.15 -5.91
N GLN A 139 -17.02 3.97 -5.96
CA GLN A 139 -16.48 3.44 -7.22
C GLN A 139 -17.02 2.06 -7.62
N GLY A 140 -17.86 1.44 -6.79
CA GLY A 140 -18.53 0.20 -7.14
C GLY A 140 -17.70 -1.07 -6.99
N THR A 141 -16.61 -1.02 -6.23
CA THR A 141 -15.73 -2.18 -6.01
C THR A 141 -15.46 -2.40 -4.53
N ARG A 142 -15.30 -3.65 -4.15
CA ARG A 142 -14.92 -4.05 -2.80
C ARG A 142 -13.55 -4.71 -2.80
N ASN A 143 -12.83 -4.58 -1.69
CA ASN A 143 -11.57 -5.29 -1.51
C ASN A 143 -11.87 -6.67 -0.90
N LYS A 144 -11.74 -7.73 -1.70
CA LYS A 144 -12.00 -9.11 -1.25
C LYS A 144 -11.07 -9.55 -0.12
N PHE A 145 -9.89 -8.96 -0.01
CA PHE A 145 -8.93 -9.31 1.06
C PHE A 145 -9.36 -8.72 2.41
N ILE A 146 -10.29 -7.76 2.41
CA ILE A 146 -10.97 -7.30 3.61
C ILE A 146 -12.20 -8.18 3.88
N ASP A 147 -13.05 -8.37 2.89
CA ASP A 147 -14.30 -9.12 3.04
C ASP A 147 -14.07 -10.58 3.42
N ASP A 148 -13.05 -11.20 2.82
CA ASP A 148 -12.77 -12.64 2.96
C ASP A 148 -11.39 -12.89 3.59
N TYR A 149 -10.93 -12.00 4.47
CA TYR A 149 -9.56 -12.06 4.98
C TYR A 149 -9.21 -13.40 5.65
N ILE A 150 -10.18 -14.06 6.25
CA ILE A 150 -9.96 -15.34 6.95
C ILE A 150 -9.62 -16.48 5.98
N TYR A 151 -9.90 -16.33 4.69
CA TYR A 151 -9.61 -17.32 3.66
C TYR A 151 -8.32 -17.03 2.89
N ILE A 152 -7.57 -16.01 3.27
CA ILE A 152 -6.30 -15.67 2.67
C ILE A 152 -5.23 -16.59 3.27
N LYS A 153 -4.78 -17.56 2.50
CA LYS A 153 -3.77 -18.52 2.93
C LYS A 153 -2.46 -18.32 2.18
#